data_2ce26e548f26f4be17b9ffe6bfb15347
#
_entry.id   2ce26e548f26f4be17b9ffe6bfb15347
#
_cell.length_a   1.000
_cell.length_b   1.000
_cell.length_c   1.000
_cell.angle_alpha   90.00
_cell.angle_beta   90.00
_cell.angle_gamma   90.00
#
_symmetry.space_group_name_H-M   'P 1'
#
loop_
_entity.id
_entity.type
_entity.pdbx_description
1 polymer ?
#
loop_
_entity_poly.entity_id
_entity_poly.type
_entity_poly.pdbx_seq_one_letter_code
_entity_poly.pdbx_strand_id
1 'polypeptide(L)'
;MIARMWEVRALGSGFDELLAWVCDRALPQLEVLPQHVSSDVYSSTDHRIVVISKWRNNPESLPEPPKHLLARAPHVWDFTPVDR
;
A
#
# COMPACT_ATOMS: atom_id res chain seq x y z
N MET A 1 2.27 -11.96 -13.81
CA MET A 1 2.19 -10.68 -13.10
C MET A 1 1.15 -10.78 -12.00
N ILE A 2 1.39 -10.16 -10.86
CA ILE A 2 0.46 -10.10 -9.73
C ILE A 2 0.19 -8.65 -9.40
N ALA A 3 -1.08 -8.31 -9.14
CA ALA A 3 -1.48 -7.00 -8.61
C ALA A 3 -1.83 -7.19 -7.14
N ARG A 4 -1.15 -6.46 -6.26
CA ARG A 4 -1.41 -6.52 -4.81
C ARG A 4 -2.13 -5.25 -4.38
N MET A 5 -3.24 -5.41 -3.69
CA MET A 5 -3.93 -4.31 -3.03
C MET A 5 -3.62 -4.37 -1.54
N TRP A 6 -3.06 -3.29 -1.03
CA TRP A 6 -2.79 -3.07 0.38
C TRP A 6 -3.70 -1.93 0.84
N GLU A 7 -4.48 -2.16 1.88
CA GLU A 7 -5.42 -1.17 2.38
C GLU A 7 -5.24 -1.00 3.89
N VAL A 8 -5.24 0.25 4.33
CA VAL A 8 -5.19 0.59 5.74
C VAL A 8 -6.20 1.70 6.03
N ARG A 9 -6.67 1.77 7.26
CA ARG A 9 -7.53 2.88 7.70
C ARG A 9 -6.83 3.65 8.80
N ALA A 10 -6.65 4.94 8.58
CA ALA A 10 -6.02 5.83 9.56
C ALA A 10 -7.03 6.36 10.56
N LEU A 11 -6.55 6.69 11.76
CA LEU A 11 -7.27 7.61 12.63
C LEU A 11 -7.36 8.97 11.92
N GLY A 12 -8.46 9.71 12.10
CA GLY A 12 -8.63 10.99 11.42
C GLY A 12 -7.49 11.96 11.70
N SER A 13 -7.02 12.01 12.94
CA SER A 13 -5.90 12.86 13.35
C SER A 13 -4.54 12.37 12.84
N GLY A 14 -4.45 11.14 12.36
CA GLY A 14 -3.19 10.56 11.89
C GLY A 14 -3.12 10.37 10.38
N PHE A 15 -4.16 10.77 9.66
CA PHE A 15 -4.26 10.48 8.22
C PHE A 15 -3.10 11.10 7.41
N ASP A 16 -2.86 12.39 7.59
CA ASP A 16 -1.81 13.08 6.83
C ASP A 16 -0.43 12.51 7.11
N GLU A 17 -0.15 12.19 8.37
CA GLU A 17 1.13 11.60 8.75
C GLU A 17 1.27 10.19 8.17
N LEU A 18 0.21 9.39 8.19
CA LEU A 18 0.24 8.04 7.64
C LEU A 18 0.43 8.07 6.11
N LEU A 19 -0.27 8.99 5.44
CA LEU A 19 -0.13 9.14 3.99
C LEU A 19 1.30 9.54 3.61
N ALA A 20 1.90 10.47 4.35
CA ALA A 20 3.29 10.87 4.14
C ALA A 20 4.24 9.68 4.37
N TRP A 21 4.00 8.88 5.41
CA TRP A 21 4.79 7.69 5.69
C TRP A 21 4.73 6.68 4.54
N VAL A 22 3.52 6.44 4.01
CA VAL A 22 3.34 5.52 2.88
C VAL A 22 4.13 6.01 1.66
N CYS A 23 3.97 7.28 1.30
CA CYS A 23 4.58 7.83 0.09
C CYS A 23 6.09 8.02 0.20
N ASP A 24 6.57 8.47 1.36
CA ASP A 24 7.95 8.92 1.51
C ASP A 24 8.88 7.87 2.12
N ARG A 25 8.32 6.90 2.85
CA ARG A 25 9.11 5.89 3.56
C ARG A 25 8.84 4.47 3.10
N ALA A 26 7.58 4.07 3.03
CA ALA A 26 7.22 2.68 2.76
C ALA A 26 7.37 2.32 1.29
N LEU A 27 6.75 3.08 0.40
CA LEU A 27 6.80 2.80 -1.03
C LEU A 27 8.20 2.77 -1.62
N PRO A 28 9.11 3.70 -1.29
CA PRO A 28 10.47 3.63 -1.82
C PRO A 28 11.18 2.32 -1.55
N GLN A 29 10.86 1.63 -0.45
CA GLN A 29 11.44 0.33 -0.14
C GLN A 29 10.97 -0.76 -1.10
N LEU A 30 9.77 -0.66 -1.63
CA LEU A 30 9.25 -1.59 -2.64
C LEU A 30 9.78 -1.26 -4.04
N GLU A 31 9.88 0.02 -4.34
CA GLU A 31 10.21 0.49 -5.68
C GLU A 31 11.63 0.14 -6.12
N VAL A 32 12.52 -0.15 -5.16
CA VAL A 32 13.90 -0.58 -5.48
C VAL A 32 14.03 -2.07 -5.72
N LEU A 33 12.98 -2.85 -5.49
CA LEU A 33 13.03 -4.31 -5.65
C LEU A 33 12.96 -4.70 -7.13
N PRO A 34 13.76 -5.69 -7.57
CA PRO A 34 13.84 -6.02 -9.00
C PRO A 34 12.51 -6.51 -9.61
N GLN A 35 11.66 -7.16 -8.82
CA GLN A 35 10.39 -7.68 -9.31
C GLN A 35 9.26 -6.65 -9.28
N HIS A 36 9.48 -5.48 -8.70
CA HIS A 36 8.48 -4.40 -8.67
C HIS A 36 8.29 -3.80 -10.06
N VAL A 37 7.04 -3.62 -10.47
CA VAL A 37 6.68 -3.02 -11.76
C VAL A 37 6.17 -1.59 -11.59
N SER A 38 5.16 -1.41 -10.75
CA SER A 38 4.55 -0.10 -10.52
C SER A 38 3.78 -0.07 -9.21
N SER A 39 3.53 1.13 -8.71
CA SER A 39 2.67 1.35 -7.55
C SER A 39 1.87 2.62 -7.72
N ASP A 40 0.61 2.59 -7.31
CA ASP A 40 -0.27 3.75 -7.25
C ASP A 40 -0.87 3.86 -5.87
N VAL A 41 -1.02 5.09 -5.37
CA VAL A 41 -1.57 5.36 -4.05
C VAL A 41 -2.90 6.06 -4.22
N TYR A 42 -3.90 5.58 -3.47
CA TYR A 42 -5.23 6.17 -3.46
C TYR A 42 -5.64 6.48 -2.03
N SER A 43 -6.46 7.50 -1.86
CA SER A 43 -7.04 7.81 -0.56
C SER A 43 -8.55 7.99 -0.68
N SER A 44 -9.25 7.79 0.42
CA SER A 44 -10.70 7.97 0.48
C SER A 44 -11.07 9.01 1.53
N THR A 45 -12.32 9.49 1.45
CA THR A 45 -12.84 10.49 2.41
C THR A 45 -13.02 9.92 3.82
N ASP A 46 -13.07 8.60 3.97
CA ASP A 46 -13.16 7.94 5.28
C ASP A 46 -11.81 7.51 5.83
N HIS A 47 -10.74 8.18 5.40
CA HIS A 47 -9.36 8.02 5.90
C HIS A 47 -8.73 6.67 5.55
N ARG A 48 -9.12 6.05 4.45
CA ARG A 48 -8.44 4.86 3.93
C ARG A 48 -7.31 5.27 3.00
N ILE A 49 -6.25 4.49 3.03
CA ILE A 49 -5.14 4.60 2.09
C ILE A 49 -5.00 3.24 1.43
N VAL A 50 -5.00 3.23 0.11
CA VAL A 50 -4.87 2.03 -0.69
C VAL A 50 -3.65 2.14 -1.57
N VAL A 51 -2.82 1.09 -1.58
CA VAL A 51 -1.70 0.98 -2.50
C VAL A 51 -1.97 -0.19 -3.42
N ILE A 52 -2.00 0.08 -4.73
CA ILE A 52 -2.07 -0.97 -5.74
C ILE A 52 -0.67 -1.10 -6.33
N SER A 53 -0.03 -2.23 -6.10
CA SER A 53 1.31 -2.51 -6.62
C SER A 53 1.27 -3.68 -7.59
N LYS A 54 2.08 -3.60 -8.65
CA LYS A 54 2.19 -4.66 -9.64
C LYS A 54 3.58 -5.28 -9.59
N TRP A 55 3.63 -6.60 -9.71
CA TRP A 55 4.82 -7.40 -9.52
C TRP A 55 4.97 -8.43 -10.62
N ARG A 56 6.22 -8.69 -11.02
CA ARG A 56 6.51 -9.70 -12.05
C ARG A 56 6.24 -11.11 -11.54
N ASN A 57 6.57 -11.36 -10.28
CA ASN A 57 6.36 -12.64 -9.63
C ASN A 57 5.99 -12.41 -8.16
N ASN A 58 6.79 -12.82 -7.21
CA ASN A 58 6.45 -12.76 -5.78
C ASN A 58 6.32 -11.32 -5.29
N PRO A 59 5.11 -10.88 -4.89
CA PRO A 59 4.94 -9.55 -4.32
C PRO A 59 5.55 -9.46 -2.92
N GLU A 60 5.98 -8.25 -2.58
CA GLU A 60 6.50 -7.95 -1.25
C GLU A 60 5.52 -7.02 -0.53
N SER A 61 5.48 -7.12 0.77
CA SER A 61 4.62 -6.27 1.58
C SER A 61 5.30 -4.98 1.97
N LEU A 62 4.50 -3.92 2.12
CA LEU A 62 4.96 -2.70 2.75
C LEU A 62 5.41 -3.01 4.18
N PRO A 63 6.38 -2.26 4.72
CA PRO A 63 6.74 -2.40 6.14
C PRO A 63 5.55 -2.08 7.02
N GLU A 64 5.59 -2.54 8.28
CA GLU A 64 4.55 -2.29 9.26
C GLU A 64 4.35 -0.79 9.47
N PRO A 65 3.13 -0.28 9.28
CA PRO A 65 2.87 1.14 9.56
C PRO A 65 2.90 1.44 11.05
N PRO A 66 3.12 2.71 11.42
CA PRO A 66 3.08 3.12 12.84
C PRO A 66 1.70 2.85 13.45
N LYS A 67 1.65 1.99 14.46
CA LYS A 67 0.38 1.51 15.04
C LYS A 67 -0.48 2.62 15.62
N HIS A 68 0.15 3.66 16.16
CA HIS A 68 -0.58 4.77 16.79
C HIS A 68 -1.37 5.62 15.79
N LEU A 69 -1.13 5.45 14.49
CA LEU A 69 -1.85 6.17 13.44
C LEU A 69 -3.02 5.38 12.88
N LEU A 70 -3.19 4.12 13.29
CA LEU A 70 -4.13 3.20 12.64
C LEU A 70 -5.45 3.11 13.38
N ALA A 71 -6.56 3.22 12.63
CA ALA A 71 -7.88 2.81 13.10
C ALA A 71 -8.08 1.32 12.87
N ARG A 72 -7.43 0.75 11.84
CA ARG A 72 -7.50 -0.66 11.50
C ARG A 72 -6.19 -1.10 10.88
N ALA A 73 -5.75 -2.31 11.20
CA ALA A 73 -4.55 -2.91 10.64
C ALA A 73 -4.66 -3.09 9.12
N PRO A 74 -3.53 -3.12 8.40
CA PRO A 74 -3.56 -3.31 6.96
C PRO A 74 -4.17 -4.64 6.55
N HIS A 75 -4.90 -4.63 5.44
CA HIS A 75 -5.39 -5.81 4.74
C HIS A 75 -4.70 -5.90 3.39
N VAL A 76 -4.43 -7.13 2.95
CA VAL A 76 -3.72 -7.39 1.70
C VAL A 76 -4.50 -8.41 0.88
N TRP A 77 -4.69 -8.09 -0.40
CA TRP A 77 -5.30 -9.01 -1.36
C TRP A 77 -4.43 -9.07 -2.61
N ASP A 78 -4.27 -10.28 -3.16
CA ASP A 78 -3.54 -10.48 -4.40
C ASP A 78 -4.49 -10.89 -5.51
N PHE A 79 -4.25 -10.32 -6.69
CA PHE A 79 -5.08 -10.55 -7.87
C PHE A 79 -4.19 -10.85 -9.07
N THR A 80 -4.71 -11.64 -9.98
CA THR A 80 -4.07 -11.89 -11.27
C THR A 80 -4.75 -11.01 -12.32
N PRO A 81 -4.01 -10.15 -13.04
CA PRO A 81 -4.61 -9.37 -14.12
C PRO A 81 -5.28 -10.27 -15.15
N VAL A 82 -6.45 -9.88 -15.60
CA VAL A 82 -7.21 -10.64 -16.59
C VAL A 82 -7.01 -10.01 -17.96
N ASP A 83 -6.58 -10.83 -18.92
CA ASP A 83 -6.43 -10.44 -20.30
C ASP A 83 -7.78 -10.58 -21.02
N ARG A 84 -8.20 -9.54 -21.73
CA ARG A 84 -9.53 -9.54 -22.36
C ARG A 84 -9.54 -8.74 -23.67
#